data_959afba961386db67540e813104821f8
#
_entry.id   959afba961386db67540e813104821f8
#
_cell.length_a   1.000
_cell.length_b   1.000
_cell.length_c   1.000
_cell.angle_alpha   90.00
_cell.angle_beta   90.00
_cell.angle_gamma   90.00
#
_symmetry.space_group_name_H-M   'P 1'
#
loop_
_entity.id
_entity.type
_entity.pdbx_description
1 polymer ?
#
loop_
_entity_poly.entity_id
_entity_poly.type
_entity_poly.pdbx_seq_one_letter_code
_entity_poly.pdbx_strand_id
1 'polypeptide(L)'
;MEYRMEHDSMGEVRVPADKYWGAQTERSHNNFPIGVGIETMPAEIVHAFGILKKAAARANRALRPEKMTAEKLSAIEQAADEVISGKLLDNFPLVVWQTGSGTQSNMNSNEVIANRGNEIAGKKLLHPNDDINMSQSSNDTFPTAMHIAAVCAIEDKVIPAIDTLMATFRRLEAEHEGVVKSGRTHLQDATPISFPQEISGWRTSLERDREMLLLAVKPLKELALGGTAVGTGLNTPKGFDTTVAAEIAALTGKDFCTAQNKFHALTSKDEIVFAHGALKALAADMMKIANDVRWLASGPRDGLGEIFIPENEPGSSIMPGKVNPTQCEAVTMVAVQVMGNDVAVSMAASPGNFELNVFMPVCIYNFLQSARLLAESIVSFNDRCAVGIRANREKMEHNLHNSLMLVTALNPYIGYENAAKTAKKAYKENISLKEACVSLGFLTAERFDEVFHPENMI
;
A
#
# COMPACT_ATOMS: atom_id res chain seq x y z
N MET A 1 -8.84 -27.74 -28.50
CA MET A 1 -9.33 -26.37 -28.19
C MET A 1 -10.02 -25.89 -29.46
N GLU A 2 -11.27 -25.45 -29.37
CA GLU A 2 -11.99 -24.87 -30.52
C GLU A 2 -11.59 -23.42 -30.68
N TYR A 3 -11.62 -22.93 -31.95
CA TYR A 3 -11.26 -21.56 -32.28
C TYR A 3 -12.36 -20.93 -33.12
N ARG A 4 -12.56 -19.62 -32.94
CA ARG A 4 -13.32 -18.79 -33.86
C ARG A 4 -12.40 -17.86 -34.62
N MET A 5 -12.84 -17.39 -35.78
CA MET A 5 -12.11 -16.39 -36.58
C MET A 5 -12.60 -15.00 -36.19
N GLU A 6 -11.67 -14.14 -35.79
CA GLU A 6 -11.88 -12.73 -35.55
C GLU A 6 -11.03 -11.93 -36.56
N HIS A 7 -11.32 -10.66 -36.75
CA HIS A 7 -10.55 -9.82 -37.65
C HIS A 7 -10.38 -8.41 -37.08
N ASP A 8 -9.28 -7.79 -37.46
CA ASP A 8 -8.99 -6.37 -37.24
C ASP A 8 -8.44 -5.74 -38.54
N SER A 9 -7.89 -4.53 -38.45
CA SER A 9 -7.31 -3.82 -39.61
C SER A 9 -6.09 -4.52 -40.24
N MET A 10 -5.49 -5.51 -39.56
CA MET A 10 -4.35 -6.30 -40.03
C MET A 10 -4.77 -7.65 -40.64
N GLY A 11 -6.07 -7.99 -40.62
CA GLY A 11 -6.60 -9.23 -41.18
C GLY A 11 -7.16 -10.19 -40.12
N GLU A 12 -7.29 -11.46 -40.52
CA GLU A 12 -7.88 -12.51 -39.69
C GLU A 12 -6.91 -13.04 -38.64
N VAL A 13 -7.46 -13.43 -37.47
CA VAL A 13 -6.75 -14.10 -36.40
C VAL A 13 -7.64 -15.14 -35.72
N ARG A 14 -7.05 -16.27 -35.31
CA ARG A 14 -7.75 -17.33 -34.59
C ARG A 14 -7.74 -17.03 -33.10
N VAL A 15 -8.92 -16.97 -32.50
CA VAL A 15 -9.15 -16.73 -31.06
C VAL A 15 -9.80 -17.95 -30.43
N PRO A 16 -9.44 -18.38 -29.21
CA PRO A 16 -10.13 -19.46 -28.52
C PRO A 16 -11.64 -19.21 -28.45
N ALA A 17 -12.45 -20.19 -28.81
CA ALA A 17 -13.90 -20.01 -28.98
C ALA A 17 -14.63 -19.76 -27.67
N ASP A 18 -14.05 -20.22 -26.54
CA ASP A 18 -14.57 -20.07 -25.18
C ASP A 18 -14.23 -18.73 -24.50
N LYS A 19 -13.46 -17.84 -25.18
CA LYS A 19 -13.02 -16.55 -24.63
C LYS A 19 -13.76 -15.38 -25.26
N TYR A 20 -13.97 -14.32 -24.48
CA TYR A 20 -14.63 -13.09 -24.94
C TYR A 20 -13.65 -12.07 -25.56
N TRP A 21 -12.35 -12.21 -25.41
CA TRP A 21 -11.42 -11.31 -26.10
C TRP A 21 -11.43 -11.50 -27.61
N GLY A 22 -10.99 -10.49 -28.35
CA GLY A 22 -11.04 -10.48 -29.82
C GLY A 22 -9.64 -10.48 -30.46
N ALA A 23 -9.61 -9.99 -31.71
CA ALA A 23 -8.43 -10.05 -32.56
C ALA A 23 -7.23 -9.26 -31.99
N GLN A 24 -7.43 -8.04 -31.48
CA GLN A 24 -6.31 -7.21 -31.01
C GLN A 24 -5.69 -7.77 -29.75
N THR A 25 -6.50 -8.29 -28.81
CA THR A 25 -6.01 -8.98 -27.62
C THR A 25 -5.22 -10.22 -27.99
N GLU A 26 -5.72 -11.05 -28.89
CA GLU A 26 -5.02 -12.28 -29.32
C GLU A 26 -3.67 -11.96 -29.98
N ARG A 27 -3.61 -10.91 -30.81
CA ARG A 27 -2.31 -10.46 -31.36
C ARG A 27 -1.35 -10.04 -30.28
N SER A 28 -1.79 -9.26 -29.30
CA SER A 28 -0.95 -8.82 -28.19
C SER A 28 -0.46 -10.00 -27.34
N HIS A 29 -1.36 -10.94 -27.02
CA HIS A 29 -1.04 -12.17 -26.29
C HIS A 29 0.06 -12.98 -27.00
N ASN A 30 -0.03 -13.11 -28.32
CA ASN A 30 0.98 -13.81 -29.11
C ASN A 30 2.27 -13.02 -29.33
N ASN A 31 2.19 -11.67 -29.37
CA ASN A 31 3.34 -10.81 -29.66
C ASN A 31 4.26 -10.58 -28.44
N PHE A 32 3.74 -10.68 -27.23
CA PHE A 32 4.47 -10.40 -25.98
C PHE A 32 4.51 -11.60 -25.02
N PRO A 33 5.19 -12.70 -25.36
CA PRO A 33 5.32 -13.85 -24.47
C PRO A 33 6.39 -13.60 -23.39
N ILE A 34 6.23 -12.53 -22.60
CA ILE A 34 7.18 -12.06 -21.60
C ILE A 34 6.51 -12.08 -20.24
N GLY A 35 7.03 -12.89 -19.30
CA GLY A 35 6.49 -12.99 -17.93
C GLY A 35 5.09 -13.61 -17.85
N VAL A 36 4.71 -14.39 -18.84
CA VAL A 36 3.38 -15.02 -18.94
C VAL A 36 3.08 -15.86 -17.69
N GLY A 37 1.92 -15.61 -17.09
CA GLY A 37 1.47 -16.30 -15.87
C GLY A 37 2.08 -15.77 -14.59
N ILE A 38 2.99 -14.77 -14.65
CA ILE A 38 3.62 -14.13 -13.49
C ILE A 38 3.31 -12.63 -13.52
N GLU A 39 3.85 -11.89 -14.50
CA GLU A 39 3.63 -10.44 -14.63
C GLU A 39 2.43 -10.14 -15.55
N THR A 40 1.25 -10.60 -15.15
CA THR A 40 -0.01 -10.27 -15.81
C THR A 40 -0.51 -8.88 -15.40
N MET A 41 -1.32 -8.25 -16.24
CA MET A 41 -1.96 -6.98 -15.88
C MET A 41 -2.79 -7.15 -14.59
N PRO A 42 -2.58 -6.30 -13.56
CA PRO A 42 -3.28 -6.45 -12.28
C PRO A 42 -4.81 -6.43 -12.42
N ALA A 43 -5.47 -7.25 -11.62
CA ALA A 43 -6.93 -7.32 -11.58
C ALA A 43 -7.57 -5.97 -11.26
N GLU A 44 -6.91 -5.15 -10.46
CA GLU A 44 -7.35 -3.79 -10.10
C GLU A 44 -7.47 -2.89 -11.33
N ILE A 45 -6.60 -3.05 -12.33
CA ILE A 45 -6.70 -2.34 -13.62
C ILE A 45 -7.88 -2.86 -14.44
N VAL A 46 -8.10 -4.16 -14.44
CA VAL A 46 -9.27 -4.77 -15.13
C VAL A 46 -10.58 -4.25 -14.54
N HIS A 47 -10.69 -4.24 -13.20
CA HIS A 47 -11.85 -3.69 -12.49
C HIS A 47 -12.04 -2.19 -12.79
N ALA A 48 -10.95 -1.41 -12.78
CA ALA A 48 -10.98 0.01 -13.11
C ALA A 48 -11.46 0.26 -14.55
N PHE A 49 -11.05 -0.55 -15.51
CA PHE A 49 -11.58 -0.50 -16.87
C PHE A 49 -13.08 -0.81 -16.91
N GLY A 50 -13.56 -1.80 -16.16
CA GLY A 50 -15.00 -2.08 -16.04
C GLY A 50 -15.78 -0.85 -15.58
N ILE A 51 -15.32 -0.16 -14.53
CA ILE A 51 -15.90 1.09 -14.02
C ILE A 51 -15.87 2.19 -15.09
N LEU A 52 -14.71 2.40 -15.71
CA LEU A 52 -14.51 3.41 -16.73
C LEU A 52 -15.43 3.20 -17.94
N LYS A 53 -15.51 1.98 -18.46
CA LYS A 53 -16.34 1.65 -19.63
C LYS A 53 -17.84 1.81 -19.34
N LYS A 54 -18.28 1.41 -18.16
CA LYS A 54 -19.64 1.63 -17.69
C LYS A 54 -19.97 3.14 -17.60
N ALA A 55 -19.08 3.91 -16.98
CA ALA A 55 -19.22 5.36 -16.85
C ALA A 55 -19.24 6.06 -18.22
N ALA A 56 -18.34 5.66 -19.13
CA ALA A 56 -18.27 6.22 -20.48
C ALA A 56 -19.54 5.92 -21.29
N ALA A 57 -20.11 4.73 -21.16
CA ALA A 57 -21.39 4.38 -21.82
C ALA A 57 -22.54 5.25 -21.29
N ARG A 58 -22.63 5.49 -19.98
CA ARG A 58 -23.61 6.38 -19.36
C ARG A 58 -23.46 7.83 -19.84
N ALA A 59 -22.23 8.34 -19.84
CA ALA A 59 -21.95 9.69 -20.35
C ALA A 59 -22.31 9.83 -21.83
N ASN A 60 -21.96 8.85 -22.67
CA ASN A 60 -22.35 8.84 -24.07
C ASN A 60 -23.88 8.71 -24.25
N ARG A 61 -24.58 7.97 -23.39
CA ARG A 61 -26.04 7.90 -23.40
C ARG A 61 -26.66 9.26 -23.10
N ALA A 62 -26.14 10.01 -22.19
CA ALA A 62 -26.62 11.35 -21.84
C ALA A 62 -26.34 12.36 -22.94
N LEU A 63 -25.19 12.29 -23.61
CA LEU A 63 -24.71 13.31 -24.56
C LEU A 63 -24.96 12.95 -26.04
N ARG A 64 -25.05 11.66 -26.36
CA ARG A 64 -25.28 11.13 -27.74
C ARG A 64 -26.29 9.99 -27.75
N PRO A 65 -27.54 10.25 -27.31
CA PRO A 65 -28.56 9.20 -27.17
C PRO A 65 -28.92 8.52 -28.51
N GLU A 66 -28.67 9.17 -29.63
CA GLU A 66 -28.85 8.62 -30.96
C GLU A 66 -27.82 7.55 -31.34
N LYS A 67 -26.61 7.59 -30.75
CA LYS A 67 -25.55 6.60 -30.97
C LYS A 67 -25.53 5.55 -29.88
N MET A 68 -25.57 5.98 -28.60
CA MET A 68 -25.66 5.10 -27.44
C MET A 68 -27.12 4.90 -27.05
N THR A 69 -27.77 3.91 -27.67
CA THR A 69 -29.18 3.60 -27.39
C THR A 69 -29.35 2.99 -26.00
N ALA A 70 -30.59 2.97 -25.48
CA ALA A 70 -30.88 2.34 -24.19
C ALA A 70 -30.52 0.83 -24.17
N GLU A 71 -30.71 0.13 -25.29
CA GLU A 71 -30.38 -1.27 -25.45
C GLU A 71 -28.86 -1.51 -25.38
N LYS A 72 -28.08 -0.68 -26.12
CA LYS A 72 -26.60 -0.74 -26.05
C LYS A 72 -26.09 -0.47 -24.65
N LEU A 73 -26.59 0.58 -23.98
CA LEU A 73 -26.21 0.90 -22.60
C LEU A 73 -26.48 -0.27 -21.68
N SER A 74 -27.67 -0.86 -21.72
CA SER A 74 -28.03 -1.98 -20.86
C SER A 74 -27.10 -3.19 -21.04
N ALA A 75 -26.75 -3.54 -22.28
CA ALA A 75 -25.83 -4.62 -22.57
C ALA A 75 -24.41 -4.33 -22.09
N ILE A 76 -23.94 -3.09 -22.27
CA ILE A 76 -22.60 -2.66 -21.79
C ILE A 76 -22.54 -2.67 -20.27
N GLU A 77 -23.54 -2.14 -19.56
CA GLU A 77 -23.57 -2.11 -18.10
C GLU A 77 -23.52 -3.52 -17.49
N GLN A 78 -24.31 -4.45 -18.01
CA GLN A 78 -24.33 -5.83 -17.53
C GLN A 78 -22.96 -6.52 -17.74
N ALA A 79 -22.36 -6.37 -18.92
CA ALA A 79 -21.05 -6.94 -19.21
C ALA A 79 -19.95 -6.29 -18.36
N ALA A 80 -20.00 -4.96 -18.18
CA ALA A 80 -19.06 -4.22 -17.35
C ALA A 80 -19.18 -4.60 -15.87
N ASP A 81 -20.37 -4.88 -15.36
CA ASP A 81 -20.56 -5.36 -13.99
C ASP A 81 -19.94 -6.73 -13.77
N GLU A 82 -19.96 -7.63 -14.76
CA GLU A 82 -19.25 -8.91 -14.71
C GLU A 82 -17.72 -8.70 -14.71
N VAL A 83 -17.19 -7.69 -15.41
CA VAL A 83 -15.77 -7.31 -15.34
C VAL A 83 -15.43 -6.74 -13.97
N ILE A 84 -16.22 -5.81 -13.46
CA ILE A 84 -16.02 -5.17 -12.14
C ILE A 84 -16.06 -6.22 -11.01
N SER A 85 -16.94 -7.20 -11.09
CA SER A 85 -17.03 -8.27 -10.08
C SER A 85 -15.90 -9.29 -10.15
N GLY A 86 -15.07 -9.25 -11.18
CA GLY A 86 -14.01 -10.24 -11.42
C GLY A 86 -14.47 -11.55 -12.09
N LYS A 87 -15.75 -11.70 -12.41
CA LYS A 87 -16.30 -12.91 -13.05
C LYS A 87 -15.64 -13.23 -14.39
N LEU A 88 -15.12 -12.21 -15.09
CA LEU A 88 -14.52 -12.35 -16.41
C LEU A 88 -12.99 -12.22 -16.40
N LEU A 89 -12.31 -12.30 -15.25
CA LEU A 89 -10.85 -12.12 -15.14
C LEU A 89 -10.05 -13.05 -16.04
N ASP A 90 -10.52 -14.27 -16.27
CA ASP A 90 -9.88 -15.24 -17.16
C ASP A 90 -9.90 -14.84 -18.65
N ASN A 91 -10.57 -13.73 -18.98
CA ASN A 91 -10.60 -13.12 -20.31
C ASN A 91 -9.61 -11.94 -20.46
N PHE A 92 -8.71 -11.75 -19.49
CA PHE A 92 -7.69 -10.69 -19.51
C PHE A 92 -6.28 -11.31 -19.41
N PRO A 93 -5.80 -11.94 -20.53
CA PRO A 93 -4.56 -12.71 -20.51
C PRO A 93 -3.28 -11.86 -20.65
N LEU A 94 -3.42 -10.54 -20.84
CA LEU A 94 -2.30 -9.70 -21.23
C LEU A 94 -1.30 -9.48 -20.12
N VAL A 95 -0.03 -9.43 -20.50
CA VAL A 95 1.10 -9.16 -19.59
C VAL A 95 1.34 -7.67 -19.42
N VAL A 96 2.10 -7.31 -18.40
CA VAL A 96 2.60 -5.94 -18.16
C VAL A 96 3.51 -5.47 -19.31
N TRP A 97 4.30 -6.38 -19.85
CA TRP A 97 5.28 -6.14 -20.92
C TRP A 97 4.60 -6.10 -22.30
N GLN A 98 3.74 -5.10 -22.49
CA GLN A 98 2.98 -4.81 -23.69
C GLN A 98 3.32 -3.40 -24.22
N THR A 99 2.53 -2.85 -25.15
CA THR A 99 2.70 -1.45 -25.54
C THR A 99 2.60 -0.52 -24.32
N GLY A 100 3.54 0.39 -24.17
CA GLY A 100 3.69 1.23 -23.00
C GLY A 100 2.56 2.24 -22.77
N SER A 101 1.71 2.46 -23.76
CA SER A 101 0.47 3.27 -23.64
C SER A 101 -0.72 2.49 -23.05
N GLY A 102 -0.61 1.17 -22.89
CA GLY A 102 -1.70 0.31 -22.44
C GLY A 102 -2.83 0.09 -23.46
N THR A 103 -2.58 0.38 -24.75
CA THR A 103 -3.60 0.25 -25.81
C THR A 103 -4.20 -1.16 -25.85
N GLN A 104 -3.40 -2.22 -25.71
CA GLN A 104 -3.91 -3.57 -25.76
C GLN A 104 -4.81 -3.90 -24.56
N SER A 105 -4.51 -3.41 -23.37
CA SER A 105 -5.39 -3.56 -22.20
C SER A 105 -6.72 -2.82 -22.39
N ASN A 106 -6.68 -1.60 -22.97
CA ASN A 106 -7.92 -0.89 -23.34
C ASN A 106 -8.74 -1.70 -24.35
N MET A 107 -8.09 -2.23 -25.40
CA MET A 107 -8.78 -3.04 -26.42
C MET A 107 -9.26 -4.38 -25.85
N ASN A 108 -8.53 -5.01 -24.96
CA ASN A 108 -8.98 -6.21 -24.26
C ASN A 108 -10.30 -5.96 -23.53
N SER A 109 -10.39 -4.86 -22.78
CA SER A 109 -11.63 -4.46 -22.11
C SER A 109 -12.77 -4.17 -23.12
N ASN A 110 -12.46 -3.49 -24.21
CA ASN A 110 -13.45 -3.20 -25.25
C ASN A 110 -13.98 -4.48 -25.89
N GLU A 111 -13.11 -5.41 -26.26
CA GLU A 111 -13.47 -6.67 -26.92
C GLU A 111 -14.28 -7.58 -25.97
N VAL A 112 -13.84 -7.76 -24.72
CA VAL A 112 -14.54 -8.56 -23.73
C VAL A 112 -15.94 -8.01 -23.45
N ILE A 113 -16.08 -6.71 -23.22
CA ILE A 113 -17.37 -6.08 -22.94
C ILE A 113 -18.30 -6.14 -24.16
N ALA A 114 -17.77 -5.90 -25.37
CA ALA A 114 -18.58 -5.98 -26.60
C ALA A 114 -19.09 -7.41 -26.84
N ASN A 115 -18.21 -8.41 -26.79
CA ASN A 115 -18.59 -9.80 -27.06
C ASN A 115 -19.53 -10.36 -26.00
N ARG A 116 -19.25 -10.08 -24.70
CA ARG A 116 -20.18 -10.49 -23.63
C ARG A 116 -21.51 -9.76 -23.70
N GLY A 117 -21.50 -8.45 -24.01
CA GLY A 117 -22.73 -7.67 -24.20
C GLY A 117 -23.56 -8.14 -25.39
N ASN A 118 -22.93 -8.58 -26.49
CA ASN A 118 -23.59 -9.18 -27.63
C ASN A 118 -24.26 -10.51 -27.28
N GLU A 119 -23.59 -11.34 -26.48
CA GLU A 119 -24.17 -12.60 -25.97
C GLU A 119 -25.38 -12.31 -25.06
N ILE A 120 -25.28 -11.36 -24.13
CA ILE A 120 -26.38 -10.94 -23.26
C ILE A 120 -27.58 -10.42 -24.09
N ALA A 121 -27.31 -9.64 -25.14
CA ALA A 121 -28.34 -9.12 -26.03
C ALA A 121 -28.93 -10.18 -26.99
N GLY A 122 -28.28 -11.34 -27.13
CA GLY A 122 -28.68 -12.41 -28.06
C GLY A 122 -28.51 -12.04 -29.53
N LYS A 123 -27.74 -10.98 -29.84
CA LYS A 123 -27.49 -10.48 -31.20
C LYS A 123 -26.21 -9.66 -31.28
N LYS A 124 -25.68 -9.45 -32.48
CA LYS A 124 -24.55 -8.55 -32.73
C LYS A 124 -25.02 -7.07 -32.65
N LEU A 125 -24.96 -6.51 -31.43
CA LEU A 125 -25.42 -5.16 -31.09
C LEU A 125 -24.26 -4.17 -30.91
N LEU A 126 -23.14 -4.64 -30.36
CA LEU A 126 -22.02 -3.83 -29.92
C LEU A 126 -20.77 -4.09 -30.75
N HIS A 127 -20.01 -3.00 -31.03
CA HIS A 127 -18.69 -3.06 -31.65
C HIS A 127 -17.64 -2.51 -30.67
N PRO A 128 -16.46 -3.17 -30.49
CA PRO A 128 -15.45 -2.74 -29.53
C PRO A 128 -15.02 -1.28 -29.68
N ASN A 129 -14.75 -0.84 -30.90
CA ASN A 129 -14.27 0.52 -31.17
C ASN A 129 -15.39 1.56 -31.23
N ASP A 130 -16.51 1.25 -31.91
CA ASP A 130 -17.54 2.23 -32.18
C ASP A 130 -18.45 2.49 -30.98
N ASP A 131 -18.69 1.46 -30.15
CA ASP A 131 -19.62 1.52 -29.02
C ASP A 131 -18.90 1.56 -27.67
N ILE A 132 -18.02 0.61 -27.39
CA ILE A 132 -17.33 0.53 -26.08
C ILE A 132 -16.28 1.62 -25.93
N ASN A 133 -15.55 1.93 -27.02
CA ASN A 133 -14.51 2.98 -27.02
C ASN A 133 -15.02 4.34 -27.49
N MET A 134 -16.35 4.52 -27.61
CA MET A 134 -16.95 5.78 -28.06
C MET A 134 -16.48 6.96 -27.22
N SER A 135 -16.02 8.05 -27.86
CA SER A 135 -15.50 9.28 -27.24
C SER A 135 -14.21 9.08 -26.44
N GLN A 136 -13.42 8.02 -26.67
CA GLN A 136 -12.24 7.67 -25.91
C GLN A 136 -11.04 7.39 -26.82
N SER A 137 -9.86 7.41 -26.22
CA SER A 137 -8.60 6.87 -26.76
C SER A 137 -7.94 5.99 -25.69
N SER A 138 -7.07 5.06 -26.09
CA SER A 138 -6.22 4.34 -25.12
C SER A 138 -5.38 5.32 -24.28
N ASN A 139 -5.01 6.45 -24.88
CA ASN A 139 -4.12 7.43 -24.27
C ASN A 139 -4.74 8.15 -23.07
N ASP A 140 -6.07 8.32 -23.04
CA ASP A 140 -6.77 8.89 -21.89
C ASP A 140 -7.46 7.85 -21.00
N THR A 141 -7.80 6.66 -21.55
CA THR A 141 -8.44 5.60 -20.76
C THR A 141 -7.46 4.89 -19.81
N PHE A 142 -6.26 4.54 -20.27
CA PHE A 142 -5.32 3.80 -19.44
C PHE A 142 -4.84 4.61 -18.23
N PRO A 143 -4.40 5.88 -18.35
CA PRO A 143 -4.06 6.68 -17.17
C PRO A 143 -5.27 6.92 -16.25
N THR A 144 -6.48 7.01 -16.77
CA THR A 144 -7.71 7.08 -15.96
C THR A 144 -7.92 5.80 -15.17
N ALA A 145 -7.76 4.63 -15.79
CA ALA A 145 -7.82 3.34 -15.10
C ALA A 145 -6.74 3.20 -14.03
N MET A 146 -5.50 3.70 -14.29
CA MET A 146 -4.44 3.77 -13.29
C MET A 146 -4.87 4.56 -12.06
N HIS A 147 -5.42 5.74 -12.25
CA HIS A 147 -5.88 6.61 -11.16
C HIS A 147 -7.02 5.97 -10.35
N ILE A 148 -8.03 5.40 -11.02
CA ILE A 148 -9.12 4.68 -10.35
C ILE A 148 -8.57 3.54 -9.50
N ALA A 149 -7.72 2.70 -10.07
CA ALA A 149 -7.13 1.56 -9.37
C ALA A 149 -6.26 1.99 -8.17
N ALA A 150 -5.43 3.04 -8.35
CA ALA A 150 -4.57 3.56 -7.29
C ALA A 150 -5.36 4.15 -6.11
N VAL A 151 -6.38 4.96 -6.40
CA VAL A 151 -7.26 5.54 -5.36
C VAL A 151 -7.99 4.44 -4.59
N CYS A 152 -8.59 3.48 -5.30
CA CYS A 152 -9.27 2.35 -4.65
C CYS A 152 -8.29 1.49 -3.81
N ALA A 153 -7.10 1.22 -4.31
CA ALA A 153 -6.09 0.46 -3.55
C ALA A 153 -5.71 1.16 -2.24
N ILE A 154 -5.49 2.47 -2.28
CA ILE A 154 -5.15 3.24 -1.08
C ILE A 154 -6.35 3.36 -0.14
N GLU A 155 -7.48 3.89 -0.61
CA GLU A 155 -8.62 4.22 0.26
C GLU A 155 -9.38 2.99 0.78
N ASP A 156 -9.47 1.91 -0.02
CA ASP A 156 -10.27 0.73 0.33
C ASP A 156 -9.44 -0.41 0.95
N LYS A 157 -8.09 -0.36 0.87
CA LYS A 157 -7.22 -1.42 1.37
C LYS A 157 -6.15 -0.90 2.35
N VAL A 158 -5.30 0.04 1.91
CA VAL A 158 -4.16 0.51 2.73
C VAL A 158 -4.65 1.28 3.96
N ILE A 159 -5.53 2.27 3.77
CA ILE A 159 -6.06 3.08 4.89
C ILE A 159 -6.78 2.22 5.94
N PRO A 160 -7.70 1.30 5.60
CA PRO A 160 -8.34 0.43 6.59
C PRO A 160 -7.34 -0.48 7.33
N ALA A 161 -6.29 -0.97 6.66
CA ALA A 161 -5.25 -1.76 7.30
C ALA A 161 -4.49 -0.93 8.36
N ILE A 162 -4.10 0.30 8.03
CA ILE A 162 -3.48 1.25 8.96
C ILE A 162 -4.41 1.53 10.15
N ASP A 163 -5.68 1.84 9.89
CA ASP A 163 -6.67 2.15 10.92
C ASP A 163 -6.85 0.99 11.91
N THR A 164 -6.84 -0.25 11.41
CA THR A 164 -6.91 -1.46 12.24
C THR A 164 -5.69 -1.60 13.15
N LEU A 165 -4.47 -1.43 12.61
CA LEU A 165 -3.24 -1.55 13.41
C LEU A 165 -3.13 -0.41 14.44
N MET A 166 -3.52 0.81 14.08
CA MET A 166 -3.58 1.93 15.04
C MET A 166 -4.55 1.67 16.18
N ALA A 167 -5.72 1.06 15.89
CA ALA A 167 -6.69 0.69 16.94
C ALA A 167 -6.08 -0.35 17.89
N THR A 168 -5.32 -1.33 17.36
CA THR A 168 -4.59 -2.31 18.18
C THR A 168 -3.57 -1.62 19.08
N PHE A 169 -2.77 -0.69 18.54
CA PHE A 169 -1.77 0.04 19.35
C PHE A 169 -2.41 0.89 20.45
N ARG A 170 -3.53 1.60 20.18
CA ARG A 170 -4.29 2.31 21.24
C ARG A 170 -4.74 1.39 22.36
N ARG A 171 -5.22 0.19 22.04
CA ARG A 171 -5.60 -0.82 23.02
C ARG A 171 -4.38 -1.25 23.85
N LEU A 172 -3.25 -1.54 23.20
CA LEU A 172 -2.02 -1.93 23.88
C LEU A 172 -1.46 -0.82 24.79
N GLU A 173 -1.55 0.46 24.37
CA GLU A 173 -1.18 1.60 25.24
C GLU A 173 -2.00 1.58 26.54
N ALA A 174 -3.32 1.39 26.46
CA ALA A 174 -4.19 1.33 27.63
C ALA A 174 -3.96 0.09 28.50
N GLU A 175 -3.76 -1.09 27.90
CA GLU A 175 -3.50 -2.36 28.62
C GLU A 175 -2.19 -2.36 29.41
N HIS A 176 -1.20 -1.57 28.95
CA HIS A 176 0.12 -1.49 29.56
C HIS A 176 0.36 -0.20 30.34
N GLU A 177 -0.70 0.52 30.71
CA GLU A 177 -0.59 1.73 31.54
C GLU A 177 0.25 1.45 32.81
N GLY A 178 1.16 2.38 33.13
CA GLY A 178 2.05 2.30 34.28
C GLY A 178 3.25 1.32 34.13
N VAL A 179 3.43 0.66 32.96
CA VAL A 179 4.59 -0.18 32.73
C VAL A 179 5.78 0.69 32.34
N VAL A 180 6.77 0.78 33.22
CA VAL A 180 8.04 1.52 33.02
C VAL A 180 9.13 0.56 32.58
N LYS A 181 9.97 1.01 31.66
CA LYS A 181 11.09 0.23 31.08
C LYS A 181 12.29 1.14 30.78
N SER A 182 13.44 0.55 30.53
CA SER A 182 14.59 1.28 30.00
C SER A 182 14.30 1.72 28.55
N GLY A 183 14.45 3.02 28.28
CA GLY A 183 14.58 3.52 26.92
C GLY A 183 15.92 3.08 26.30
N ARG A 184 16.01 3.11 24.97
CA ARG A 184 17.28 2.81 24.25
C ARG A 184 17.48 3.79 23.11
N THR A 185 18.70 4.31 23.04
CA THR A 185 19.23 5.07 21.91
C THR A 185 20.54 4.43 21.46
N HIS A 186 20.78 4.33 20.17
CA HIS A 186 21.94 3.59 19.61
C HIS A 186 22.01 2.10 20.04
N LEU A 187 20.89 1.49 20.41
CA LEU A 187 20.79 0.19 21.08
C LEU A 187 21.51 0.14 22.45
N GLN A 188 21.88 1.29 23.01
CA GLN A 188 22.45 1.41 24.35
C GLN A 188 21.36 1.83 25.35
N ASP A 189 21.55 1.46 26.63
CA ASP A 189 20.66 1.83 27.71
C ASP A 189 20.54 3.37 27.80
N ALA A 190 19.34 3.85 27.95
CA ALA A 190 19.02 5.26 28.11
C ALA A 190 18.12 5.50 29.34
N THR A 191 17.60 6.70 29.48
CA THR A 191 16.67 7.05 30.56
C THR A 191 15.37 6.30 30.43
N PRO A 192 14.61 6.14 31.52
CA PRO A 192 13.34 5.44 31.53
C PRO A 192 12.30 6.05 30.58
N ILE A 193 11.46 5.21 30.04
CA ILE A 193 10.21 5.53 29.35
C ILE A 193 9.09 4.60 29.84
N SER A 194 7.85 4.91 29.57
CA SER A 194 6.78 3.92 29.70
C SER A 194 6.64 3.10 28.42
N PHE A 195 6.21 1.85 28.53
CA PHE A 195 5.92 1.03 27.37
C PHE A 195 4.78 1.60 26.50
N PRO A 196 3.70 2.18 27.07
CA PRO A 196 2.75 2.96 26.27
C PRO A 196 3.35 4.11 25.48
N GLN A 197 4.35 4.83 26.00
CA GLN A 197 5.04 5.90 25.26
C GLN A 197 5.78 5.34 24.03
N GLU A 198 6.43 4.18 24.15
CA GLU A 198 7.08 3.51 23.01
C GLU A 198 6.05 3.11 21.94
N ILE A 199 4.93 2.49 22.35
CA ILE A 199 3.83 2.11 21.45
C ILE A 199 3.19 3.35 20.80
N SER A 200 3.03 4.43 21.54
CA SER A 200 2.48 5.69 21.01
C SER A 200 3.35 6.28 19.88
N GLY A 201 4.67 6.07 19.95
CA GLY A 201 5.58 6.43 18.86
C GLY A 201 5.27 5.65 17.59
N TRP A 202 5.06 4.33 17.69
CA TRP A 202 4.66 3.50 16.54
C TRP A 202 3.31 3.92 15.97
N ARG A 203 2.33 4.16 16.83
CA ARG A 203 0.99 4.62 16.40
C ARG A 203 1.04 5.97 15.70
N THR A 204 1.82 6.91 16.21
CA THR A 204 1.92 8.26 15.63
C THR A 204 2.58 8.22 14.25
N SER A 205 3.57 7.35 14.01
CA SER A 205 4.10 7.13 12.66
C SER A 205 2.98 6.75 11.69
N LEU A 206 2.14 5.77 12.05
CA LEU A 206 1.02 5.34 11.22
C LEU A 206 -0.04 6.44 11.01
N GLU A 207 -0.29 7.28 12.02
CA GLU A 207 -1.19 8.44 11.90
C GLU A 207 -0.66 9.42 10.85
N ARG A 208 0.65 9.69 10.85
CA ARG A 208 1.30 10.55 9.85
C ARG A 208 1.30 9.93 8.44
N ASP A 209 1.59 8.65 8.34
CA ASP A 209 1.53 7.93 7.06
C ASP A 209 0.12 7.99 6.45
N ARG A 210 -0.90 7.79 7.29
CA ARG A 210 -2.30 7.93 6.88
C ARG A 210 -2.61 9.33 6.35
N GLU A 211 -2.16 10.37 7.03
CA GLU A 211 -2.31 11.77 6.58
C GLU A 211 -1.61 12.01 5.24
N MET A 212 -0.38 11.51 5.07
CA MET A 212 0.38 11.63 3.83
C MET A 212 -0.30 10.91 2.67
N LEU A 213 -0.83 9.71 2.89
CA LEU A 213 -1.58 8.96 1.87
C LEU A 213 -2.86 9.69 1.46
N LEU A 214 -3.64 10.21 2.40
CA LEU A 214 -4.85 10.99 2.11
C LEU A 214 -4.55 12.29 1.36
N LEU A 215 -3.39 12.91 1.61
CA LEU A 215 -2.93 14.05 0.84
C LEU A 215 -2.56 13.65 -0.59
N ALA A 216 -1.83 12.54 -0.75
CA ALA A 216 -1.35 12.05 -2.03
C ALA A 216 -2.45 11.51 -2.95
N VAL A 217 -3.57 11.05 -2.39
CA VAL A 217 -4.73 10.60 -3.17
C VAL A 217 -5.46 11.75 -3.88
N LYS A 218 -5.39 12.97 -3.35
CA LYS A 218 -6.15 14.11 -3.91
C LYS A 218 -5.86 14.35 -5.40
N PRO A 219 -4.60 14.52 -5.84
CA PRO A 219 -4.31 14.71 -7.27
C PRO A 219 -4.62 13.47 -8.12
N LEU A 220 -4.58 12.26 -7.57
CA LEU A 220 -4.98 11.05 -8.28
C LEU A 220 -6.48 11.03 -8.65
N LYS A 221 -7.30 11.84 -8.00
CA LYS A 221 -8.74 11.95 -8.32
C LYS A 221 -9.03 12.79 -9.57
N GLU A 222 -8.04 13.46 -10.14
CA GLU A 222 -8.15 14.18 -11.41
C GLU A 222 -7.91 13.23 -12.59
N LEU A 223 -8.88 13.12 -13.50
CA LEU A 223 -8.90 12.12 -14.56
C LEU A 223 -8.54 12.66 -15.92
N ALA A 224 -7.70 11.92 -16.65
CA ALA A 224 -7.29 12.23 -18.02
C ALA A 224 -8.43 12.05 -19.04
N LEU A 225 -9.45 11.26 -18.73
CA LEU A 225 -10.50 10.87 -19.67
C LEU A 225 -11.23 12.09 -20.23
N GLY A 226 -11.44 12.08 -21.55
CA GLY A 226 -11.92 13.21 -22.33
C GLY A 226 -10.82 13.97 -23.07
N GLY A 227 -9.53 13.71 -22.77
CA GLY A 227 -8.40 14.28 -23.55
C GLY A 227 -8.20 13.61 -24.89
N THR A 228 -8.66 12.38 -25.03
CA THR A 228 -8.49 11.51 -26.21
C THR A 228 -7.02 11.31 -26.62
N ALA A 229 -6.68 11.47 -27.89
CA ALA A 229 -5.39 11.07 -28.45
C ALA A 229 -4.20 11.88 -27.90
N VAL A 230 -4.35 13.21 -27.77
CA VAL A 230 -3.25 14.14 -27.41
C VAL A 230 -3.66 15.23 -26.41
N GLY A 231 -4.85 15.16 -25.85
CA GLY A 231 -5.34 16.14 -24.86
C GLY A 231 -6.35 17.16 -25.38
N THR A 232 -6.62 17.17 -26.68
CA THR A 232 -7.53 18.15 -27.32
C THR A 232 -9.02 17.78 -27.25
N GLY A 233 -9.35 16.56 -26.82
CA GLY A 233 -10.72 16.07 -26.79
C GLY A 233 -11.31 15.77 -28.19
N LEU A 234 -10.47 15.44 -29.16
CA LEU A 234 -10.91 15.12 -30.53
C LEU A 234 -11.99 14.03 -30.52
N ASN A 235 -13.08 14.29 -31.22
CA ASN A 235 -14.25 13.39 -31.39
C ASN A 235 -15.11 13.19 -30.13
N THR A 236 -14.91 13.93 -29.06
CA THR A 236 -15.79 13.92 -27.88
C THR A 236 -16.91 14.94 -28.01
N PRO A 237 -18.11 14.68 -27.49
CA PRO A 237 -19.12 15.71 -27.33
C PRO A 237 -18.71 16.67 -26.20
N LYS A 238 -19.15 17.92 -26.29
CA LYS A 238 -18.90 18.92 -25.25
C LYS A 238 -19.42 18.42 -23.89
N GLY A 239 -18.58 18.49 -22.86
CA GLY A 239 -18.93 18.08 -21.51
C GLY A 239 -18.78 16.58 -21.24
N PHE A 240 -18.24 15.80 -22.18
CA PHE A 240 -17.99 14.37 -21.96
C PHE A 240 -17.03 14.13 -20.78
N ASP A 241 -15.96 14.89 -20.69
CA ASP A 241 -14.95 14.80 -19.66
C ASP A 241 -15.50 15.00 -18.23
N THR A 242 -16.35 16.02 -18.06
CA THR A 242 -16.99 16.30 -16.77
C THR A 242 -18.08 15.27 -16.44
N THR A 243 -18.88 14.87 -17.44
CA THR A 243 -19.95 13.90 -17.24
C THR A 243 -19.40 12.52 -16.89
N VAL A 244 -18.36 12.04 -17.60
CA VAL A 244 -17.78 10.73 -17.33
C VAL A 244 -17.07 10.68 -15.99
N ALA A 245 -16.40 11.76 -15.58
CA ALA A 245 -15.79 11.84 -14.26
C ALA A 245 -16.83 11.78 -13.13
N ALA A 246 -17.98 12.46 -13.32
CA ALA A 246 -19.10 12.38 -12.38
C ALA A 246 -19.71 10.98 -12.29
N GLU A 247 -19.82 10.26 -13.40
CA GLU A 247 -20.29 8.86 -13.42
C GLU A 247 -19.28 7.93 -12.71
N ILE A 248 -17.96 8.11 -12.89
CA ILE A 248 -16.93 7.37 -12.17
C ILE A 248 -17.03 7.65 -10.67
N ALA A 249 -17.20 8.92 -10.29
CA ALA A 249 -17.40 9.31 -8.90
C ALA A 249 -18.61 8.60 -8.27
N ALA A 250 -19.74 8.59 -8.98
CA ALA A 250 -20.98 7.94 -8.53
C ALA A 250 -20.82 6.40 -8.39
N LEU A 251 -20.12 5.77 -9.33
CA LEU A 251 -19.88 4.31 -9.32
C LEU A 251 -18.93 3.86 -8.22
N THR A 252 -17.97 4.70 -7.86
CA THR A 252 -16.94 4.37 -6.86
C THR A 252 -17.23 4.92 -5.47
N GLY A 253 -18.12 5.90 -5.34
CA GLY A 253 -18.33 6.66 -4.11
C GLY A 253 -17.16 7.57 -3.73
N LYS A 254 -16.29 7.92 -4.69
CA LYS A 254 -15.08 8.73 -4.49
C LYS A 254 -15.12 10.01 -5.32
N ASP A 255 -14.48 11.07 -4.84
CA ASP A 255 -14.55 12.44 -5.40
C ASP A 255 -13.73 12.61 -6.68
N PHE A 256 -13.87 11.72 -7.65
CA PHE A 256 -13.22 11.87 -8.95
C PHE A 256 -13.76 13.07 -9.71
N CYS A 257 -12.87 13.78 -10.39
CA CYS A 257 -13.20 14.93 -11.24
C CYS A 257 -12.36 14.92 -12.52
N THR A 258 -12.72 15.77 -13.45
CA THR A 258 -11.96 15.93 -14.70
C THR A 258 -10.68 16.73 -14.43
N ALA A 259 -9.53 16.28 -14.96
CA ALA A 259 -8.28 17.04 -14.87
C ALA A 259 -8.39 18.37 -15.60
N GLN A 260 -7.88 19.44 -14.99
CA GLN A 260 -7.92 20.78 -15.56
C GLN A 260 -7.08 20.89 -16.84
N ASN A 261 -5.98 20.17 -16.90
CA ASN A 261 -5.07 20.15 -18.04
C ASN A 261 -4.91 18.73 -18.58
N LYS A 262 -5.58 18.42 -19.69
CA LYS A 262 -5.52 17.09 -20.32
C LYS A 262 -4.16 16.78 -20.95
N PHE A 263 -3.40 17.77 -21.34
CA PHE A 263 -2.04 17.57 -21.87
C PHE A 263 -1.09 17.06 -20.78
N HIS A 264 -1.19 17.63 -19.57
CA HIS A 264 -0.48 17.13 -18.40
C HIS A 264 -0.95 15.72 -18.03
N ALA A 265 -2.25 15.52 -17.87
CA ALA A 265 -2.81 14.26 -17.39
C ALA A 265 -2.52 13.04 -18.30
N LEU A 266 -2.34 13.23 -19.62
CA LEU A 266 -1.96 12.17 -20.52
C LEU A 266 -0.49 11.78 -20.36
N THR A 267 0.40 12.75 -20.18
CA THR A 267 1.84 12.55 -20.23
C THR A 267 2.45 12.36 -18.85
N SER A 268 2.13 13.22 -17.89
CA SER A 268 2.74 13.16 -16.56
C SER A 268 2.16 12.02 -15.71
N LYS A 269 3.01 11.47 -14.85
CA LYS A 269 2.66 10.44 -13.85
C LYS A 269 3.20 10.82 -12.48
N ASP A 270 3.39 12.11 -12.26
CA ASP A 270 3.90 12.70 -11.02
C ASP A 270 2.96 12.43 -9.83
N GLU A 271 1.65 12.36 -10.04
CA GLU A 271 0.69 11.98 -9.01
C GLU A 271 0.90 10.54 -8.52
N ILE A 272 1.20 9.61 -9.45
CA ILE A 272 1.53 8.22 -9.12
C ILE A 272 2.86 8.15 -8.35
N VAL A 273 3.86 8.93 -8.75
CA VAL A 273 5.16 9.00 -8.04
C VAL A 273 4.98 9.57 -6.64
N PHE A 274 4.21 10.64 -6.49
CA PHE A 274 3.93 11.25 -5.19
C PHE A 274 3.21 10.29 -4.25
N ALA A 275 2.18 9.63 -4.74
CA ALA A 275 1.44 8.65 -3.95
C ALA A 275 2.28 7.41 -3.60
N HIS A 276 3.16 6.95 -4.51
CA HIS A 276 4.10 5.87 -4.20
C HIS A 276 5.14 6.30 -3.17
N GLY A 277 5.56 7.56 -3.19
CA GLY A 277 6.41 8.14 -2.14
C GLY A 277 5.78 8.06 -0.75
N ALA A 278 4.46 8.27 -0.64
CA ALA A 278 3.72 8.08 0.61
C ALA A 278 3.64 6.59 1.02
N LEU A 279 3.45 5.66 0.07
CA LEU A 279 3.54 4.22 0.35
C LEU A 279 4.94 3.82 0.82
N LYS A 280 5.99 4.42 0.26
CA LYS A 280 7.37 4.19 0.70
C LYS A 280 7.61 4.70 2.12
N ALA A 281 7.05 5.84 2.51
CA ALA A 281 7.12 6.35 3.88
C ALA A 281 6.50 5.34 4.86
N LEU A 282 5.28 4.87 4.56
CA LEU A 282 4.62 3.81 5.32
C LEU A 282 5.48 2.54 5.42
N ALA A 283 6.12 2.12 4.31
CA ALA A 283 7.01 0.96 4.32
C ALA A 283 8.22 1.16 5.25
N ALA A 284 8.79 2.37 5.31
CA ALA A 284 9.90 2.69 6.19
C ALA A 284 9.49 2.63 7.66
N ASP A 285 8.33 3.18 8.00
CA ASP A 285 7.82 3.15 9.38
C ASP A 285 7.39 1.73 9.79
N MET A 286 6.77 0.95 8.92
CA MET A 286 6.47 -0.45 9.19
C MET A 286 7.74 -1.29 9.40
N MET A 287 8.82 -1.02 8.66
CA MET A 287 10.13 -1.66 8.89
C MET A 287 10.66 -1.32 10.27
N LYS A 288 10.58 -0.05 10.68
CA LYS A 288 11.01 0.40 12.03
C LYS A 288 10.18 -0.28 13.12
N ILE A 289 8.87 -0.29 13.01
CA ILE A 289 7.96 -0.92 13.98
C ILE A 289 8.26 -2.43 14.10
N ALA A 290 8.36 -3.13 12.98
CA ALA A 290 8.65 -4.56 12.97
C ALA A 290 10.02 -4.89 13.57
N ASN A 291 11.03 -4.06 13.34
CA ASN A 291 12.35 -4.23 13.94
C ASN A 291 12.33 -3.98 15.45
N ASP A 292 11.64 -2.95 15.94
CA ASP A 292 11.49 -2.73 17.38
C ASP A 292 10.81 -3.91 18.07
N VAL A 293 9.69 -4.38 17.54
CA VAL A 293 8.96 -5.54 18.05
C VAL A 293 9.86 -6.78 18.07
N ARG A 294 10.60 -7.03 16.99
CA ARG A 294 11.53 -8.15 16.88
C ARG A 294 12.67 -8.07 17.91
N TRP A 295 13.26 -6.89 18.13
CA TRP A 295 14.30 -6.68 19.13
C TRP A 295 13.76 -6.87 20.54
N LEU A 296 12.61 -6.26 20.87
CA LEU A 296 12.01 -6.38 22.20
C LEU A 296 11.63 -7.83 22.53
N ALA A 297 11.23 -8.62 21.55
CA ALA A 297 10.87 -10.03 21.70
C ALA A 297 12.09 -10.98 21.60
N SER A 298 13.30 -10.49 21.37
CA SER A 298 14.49 -11.33 21.16
C SER A 298 14.86 -12.17 22.39
N GLY A 299 15.33 -13.38 22.16
CA GLY A 299 15.73 -14.29 23.22
C GLY A 299 15.14 -15.69 23.07
N PRO A 300 14.48 -16.26 24.09
CA PRO A 300 13.87 -15.62 25.28
C PRO A 300 14.82 -15.35 26.46
N ARG A 301 16.00 -15.98 26.53
CA ARG A 301 16.91 -15.83 27.68
C ARG A 301 18.11 -14.93 27.41
N ASP A 302 18.72 -15.04 26.22
CA ASP A 302 19.97 -14.35 25.85
C ASP A 302 19.75 -13.06 25.06
N GLY A 303 18.49 -12.66 24.83
CA GLY A 303 18.11 -11.42 24.19
C GLY A 303 17.44 -10.44 25.15
N LEU A 304 16.74 -9.41 24.59
CA LEU A 304 16.04 -8.41 25.39
C LEU A 304 14.89 -9.02 26.19
N GLY A 305 14.05 -9.82 25.53
CA GLY A 305 12.96 -10.55 26.17
C GLY A 305 11.94 -9.67 26.91
N GLU A 306 11.78 -8.39 26.49
CA GLU A 306 10.91 -7.44 27.18
C GLU A 306 9.43 -7.54 26.80
N ILE A 307 9.14 -8.19 25.67
CA ILE A 307 7.76 -8.50 25.27
C ILE A 307 7.62 -9.95 24.85
N PHE A 308 6.38 -10.43 24.96
CA PHE A 308 5.96 -11.68 24.33
C PHE A 308 5.15 -11.35 23.07
N ILE A 309 5.35 -12.16 22.02
CA ILE A 309 4.57 -12.14 20.79
C ILE A 309 3.97 -13.53 20.57
N PRO A 310 2.89 -13.66 19.76
CA PRO A 310 2.30 -14.96 19.44
C PRO A 310 3.27 -15.92 18.77
N GLU A 311 3.17 -17.20 19.14
CA GLU A 311 3.87 -18.30 18.51
C GLU A 311 3.00 -18.85 17.37
N ASN A 312 3.38 -18.60 16.12
CA ASN A 312 2.56 -18.96 14.96
C ASN A 312 2.99 -20.28 14.30
N GLU A 313 4.28 -20.65 14.41
CA GLU A 313 4.84 -21.80 13.72
C GLU A 313 6.19 -22.24 14.35
N PRO A 314 6.62 -23.49 14.17
CA PRO A 314 7.96 -23.93 14.58
C PRO A 314 9.05 -23.13 13.85
N GLY A 315 10.00 -22.59 14.59
CA GLY A 315 11.02 -21.68 14.06
C GLY A 315 12.30 -22.36 13.55
N SER A 316 12.44 -23.69 13.70
CA SER A 316 13.67 -24.39 13.31
C SER A 316 13.41 -25.87 13.05
N SER A 317 14.09 -26.41 12.04
CA SER A 317 14.07 -27.84 11.73
C SER A 317 15.00 -28.69 12.64
N ILE A 318 15.93 -28.06 13.36
CA ILE A 318 16.95 -28.74 14.17
C ILE A 318 17.02 -28.27 15.63
N MET A 319 16.32 -27.16 15.97
CA MET A 319 16.28 -26.63 17.35
C MET A 319 14.83 -26.69 17.86
N PRO A 320 14.47 -27.80 18.57
CA PRO A 320 13.09 -27.94 19.07
C PRO A 320 12.69 -26.80 20.02
N GLY A 321 11.49 -26.27 19.87
CA GLY A 321 10.96 -25.20 20.71
C GLY A 321 11.44 -23.79 20.35
N LYS A 322 12.27 -23.62 19.31
CA LYS A 322 12.63 -22.28 18.81
C LYS A 322 11.44 -21.67 18.05
N VAL A 323 11.07 -20.45 18.41
CA VAL A 323 10.04 -19.64 17.73
C VAL A 323 10.69 -18.39 17.21
N ASN A 324 10.42 -18.04 15.94
CA ASN A 324 10.97 -16.85 15.30
C ASN A 324 9.90 -15.75 15.18
N PRO A 325 10.30 -14.46 15.11
CA PRO A 325 9.39 -13.34 14.89
C PRO A 325 9.02 -13.20 13.40
N THR A 326 8.44 -14.25 12.80
CA THR A 326 8.28 -14.40 11.34
C THR A 326 7.37 -13.33 10.72
N GLN A 327 6.38 -12.83 11.45
CA GLN A 327 5.55 -11.72 10.99
C GLN A 327 6.37 -10.42 10.83
N CYS A 328 7.29 -10.15 11.76
CA CYS A 328 8.21 -9.02 11.64
C CYS A 328 9.14 -9.16 10.43
N GLU A 329 9.64 -10.38 10.19
CA GLU A 329 10.49 -10.67 9.03
C GLU A 329 9.75 -10.46 7.71
N ALA A 330 8.50 -10.93 7.61
CA ALA A 330 7.65 -10.74 6.44
C ALA A 330 7.42 -9.24 6.13
N VAL A 331 7.08 -8.45 7.16
CA VAL A 331 6.90 -7.00 7.02
C VAL A 331 8.16 -6.32 6.51
N THR A 332 9.33 -6.67 7.05
CA THR A 332 10.59 -6.05 6.61
C THR A 332 10.95 -6.42 5.18
N MET A 333 10.65 -7.65 4.72
CA MET A 333 10.82 -8.04 3.32
C MET A 333 9.87 -7.29 2.39
N VAL A 334 8.61 -7.11 2.79
CA VAL A 334 7.65 -6.28 2.03
C VAL A 334 8.16 -4.84 1.91
N ALA A 335 8.66 -4.26 2.99
CA ALA A 335 9.21 -2.90 2.96
C ALA A 335 10.38 -2.77 1.97
N VAL A 336 11.29 -3.75 1.91
CA VAL A 336 12.37 -3.78 0.91
C VAL A 336 11.82 -3.81 -0.51
N GLN A 337 10.80 -4.64 -0.78
CA GLN A 337 10.17 -4.73 -2.09
C GLN A 337 9.54 -3.39 -2.50
N VAL A 338 8.81 -2.73 -1.60
CA VAL A 338 8.18 -1.42 -1.86
C VAL A 338 9.23 -0.35 -2.17
N MET A 339 10.36 -0.34 -1.47
CA MET A 339 11.47 0.58 -1.75
C MET A 339 12.08 0.33 -3.13
N GLY A 340 12.20 -0.93 -3.55
CA GLY A 340 12.63 -1.29 -4.91
C GLY A 340 11.62 -0.84 -5.97
N ASN A 341 10.33 -1.03 -5.73
CA ASN A 341 9.26 -0.61 -6.63
C ASN A 341 9.21 0.93 -6.79
N ASP A 342 9.58 1.69 -5.76
CA ASP A 342 9.64 3.15 -5.83
C ASP A 342 10.61 3.64 -6.91
N VAL A 343 11.73 2.98 -7.06
CA VAL A 343 12.69 3.28 -8.13
C VAL A 343 12.07 2.97 -9.50
N ALA A 344 11.41 1.82 -9.64
CA ALA A 344 10.75 1.45 -10.89
C ALA A 344 9.63 2.43 -11.27
N VAL A 345 8.79 2.85 -10.31
CA VAL A 345 7.71 3.84 -10.52
C VAL A 345 8.28 5.18 -10.95
N SER A 346 9.29 5.70 -10.24
CA SER A 346 9.91 6.99 -10.53
C SER A 346 10.59 7.00 -11.90
N MET A 347 11.32 5.93 -12.23
CA MET A 347 11.97 5.79 -13.53
C MET A 347 10.95 5.66 -14.66
N ALA A 348 9.86 4.91 -14.48
CA ALA A 348 8.82 4.77 -15.48
C ALA A 348 8.03 6.06 -15.71
N ALA A 349 7.89 6.91 -14.71
CA ALA A 349 7.21 8.20 -14.82
C ALA A 349 8.04 9.25 -15.58
N SER A 350 9.39 9.14 -15.53
CA SER A 350 10.31 10.17 -16.03
C SER A 350 10.38 10.32 -17.56
N PRO A 351 10.33 9.27 -18.39
CA PRO A 351 10.60 9.38 -19.82
C PRO A 351 9.36 9.63 -20.69
N GLY A 352 8.38 10.39 -20.19
CA GLY A 352 7.28 10.87 -21.02
C GLY A 352 7.80 11.77 -22.14
N ASN A 353 7.36 11.52 -23.39
CA ASN A 353 7.77 12.28 -24.53
C ASN A 353 6.57 12.99 -25.15
N PHE A 354 6.63 14.32 -25.24
CA PHE A 354 5.56 15.16 -25.75
C PHE A 354 4.22 14.86 -25.06
N GLU A 355 3.22 14.36 -25.76
CA GLU A 355 1.85 14.21 -25.29
C GLU A 355 1.54 12.84 -24.68
N LEU A 356 2.54 11.94 -24.50
CA LEU A 356 2.30 10.61 -23.94
C LEU A 356 3.51 10.04 -23.18
N ASN A 357 3.21 9.33 -22.09
CA ASN A 357 4.14 8.41 -21.43
C ASN A 357 3.85 6.98 -21.91
N VAL A 358 4.90 6.24 -22.31
CA VAL A 358 4.77 4.87 -22.81
C VAL A 358 5.41 3.83 -21.86
N PHE A 359 5.39 4.09 -20.56
CA PHE A 359 5.83 3.20 -19.48
C PHE A 359 4.72 2.95 -18.46
N MET A 360 3.48 3.26 -18.84
CA MET A 360 2.33 3.21 -17.92
C MET A 360 2.06 1.82 -17.33
N PRO A 361 2.12 0.71 -18.09
CA PRO A 361 1.87 -0.61 -17.53
C PRO A 361 2.84 -0.99 -16.40
N VAL A 362 4.16 -0.81 -16.58
CA VAL A 362 5.15 -1.10 -15.54
C VAL A 362 5.04 -0.14 -14.36
N CYS A 363 4.68 1.12 -14.59
CA CYS A 363 4.48 2.11 -13.55
C CYS A 363 3.36 1.66 -12.60
N ILE A 364 2.18 1.36 -13.13
CA ILE A 364 1.02 0.98 -12.30
C ILE A 364 1.15 -0.42 -11.70
N TYR A 365 1.81 -1.35 -12.37
CA TYR A 365 2.07 -2.69 -11.83
C TYR A 365 2.85 -2.61 -10.51
N ASN A 366 3.96 -1.87 -10.49
CA ASN A 366 4.78 -1.72 -9.30
C ASN A 366 4.05 -0.94 -8.20
N PHE A 367 3.25 0.07 -8.57
CA PHE A 367 2.42 0.82 -7.62
C PHE A 367 1.40 -0.09 -6.91
N LEU A 368 0.62 -0.84 -7.68
CA LEU A 368 -0.42 -1.71 -7.14
C LEU A 368 0.15 -2.88 -6.35
N GLN A 369 1.29 -3.44 -6.78
CA GLN A 369 2.01 -4.44 -5.99
C GLN A 369 2.40 -3.88 -4.61
N SER A 370 2.95 -2.67 -4.56
CA SER A 370 3.32 -2.02 -3.30
C SER A 370 2.13 -1.79 -2.39
N ALA A 371 1.04 -1.23 -2.91
CA ALA A 371 -0.18 -0.97 -2.14
C ALA A 371 -0.79 -2.26 -1.57
N ARG A 372 -0.88 -3.32 -2.39
CA ARG A 372 -1.41 -4.61 -1.99
C ARG A 372 -0.55 -5.27 -0.92
N LEU A 373 0.76 -5.38 -1.15
CA LEU A 373 1.68 -6.01 -0.20
C LEU A 373 1.70 -5.29 1.14
N LEU A 374 1.67 -3.96 1.15
CA LEU A 374 1.58 -3.19 2.40
C LEU A 374 0.27 -3.45 3.14
N ALA A 375 -0.87 -3.36 2.46
CA ALA A 375 -2.16 -3.61 3.10
C ALA A 375 -2.23 -5.02 3.69
N GLU A 376 -1.86 -6.04 2.92
CA GLU A 376 -1.89 -7.45 3.35
C GLU A 376 -0.91 -7.73 4.49
N SER A 377 0.32 -7.19 4.42
CA SER A 377 1.33 -7.40 5.47
C SER A 377 0.96 -6.68 6.77
N ILE A 378 0.37 -5.49 6.72
CA ILE A 378 -0.12 -4.77 7.90
C ILE A 378 -1.25 -5.56 8.58
N VAL A 379 -2.21 -6.08 7.82
CA VAL A 379 -3.28 -6.92 8.35
C VAL A 379 -2.72 -8.20 8.96
N SER A 380 -1.83 -8.90 8.26
CA SER A 380 -1.19 -10.11 8.77
C SER A 380 -0.40 -9.85 10.05
N PHE A 381 0.40 -8.78 10.09
CA PHE A 381 1.15 -8.36 11.26
C PHE A 381 0.22 -7.99 12.42
N ASN A 382 -0.86 -7.26 12.15
CA ASN A 382 -1.86 -6.96 13.17
C ASN A 382 -2.44 -8.23 13.79
N ASP A 383 -2.99 -9.12 12.95
CA ASP A 383 -3.79 -10.25 13.40
C ASP A 383 -2.94 -11.40 13.99
N ARG A 384 -1.69 -11.52 13.54
CA ARG A 384 -0.81 -12.64 13.92
C ARG A 384 0.34 -12.23 14.84
N CYS A 385 0.56 -10.94 15.08
CA CYS A 385 1.62 -10.45 15.94
C CYS A 385 1.12 -9.37 16.91
N ALA A 386 0.69 -8.21 16.41
CA ALA A 386 0.44 -7.03 17.23
C ALA A 386 -0.65 -7.25 18.27
N VAL A 387 -1.78 -7.89 17.91
CA VAL A 387 -2.89 -8.16 18.83
C VAL A 387 -2.49 -8.98 20.07
N GLY A 388 -1.41 -9.76 19.99
CA GLY A 388 -0.94 -10.62 21.04
C GLY A 388 0.33 -10.13 21.76
N ILE A 389 0.77 -8.91 21.50
CA ILE A 389 1.90 -8.30 22.23
C ILE A 389 1.53 -8.13 23.70
N ARG A 390 2.43 -8.63 24.58
CA ARG A 390 2.30 -8.50 26.04
C ARG A 390 3.64 -8.09 26.65
N ALA A 391 3.63 -7.16 27.59
CA ALA A 391 4.82 -6.80 28.33
C ALA A 391 5.31 -7.96 29.20
N ASN A 392 6.59 -8.27 29.15
CA ASN A 392 7.27 -9.06 30.16
C ASN A 392 7.69 -8.11 31.29
N ARG A 393 6.75 -7.85 32.21
CA ARG A 393 6.92 -6.85 33.26
C ARG A 393 8.13 -7.17 34.15
N GLU A 394 8.33 -8.43 34.48
CA GLU A 394 9.47 -8.86 35.28
C GLU A 394 10.82 -8.54 34.60
N LYS A 395 10.91 -8.82 33.28
CA LYS A 395 12.13 -8.52 32.53
C LYS A 395 12.35 -7.02 32.33
N MET A 396 11.28 -6.27 32.07
CA MET A 396 11.36 -4.82 31.95
C MET A 396 11.82 -4.17 33.25
N GLU A 397 11.26 -4.59 34.40
CA GLU A 397 11.63 -4.12 35.71
C GLU A 397 13.09 -4.48 36.06
N HIS A 398 13.47 -5.75 35.82
CA HIS A 398 14.86 -6.21 36.01
C HIS A 398 15.83 -5.35 35.17
N ASN A 399 15.59 -5.18 33.88
CA ASN A 399 16.45 -4.37 33.01
C ASN A 399 16.50 -2.90 33.48
N LEU A 400 15.37 -2.34 33.86
CA LEU A 400 15.28 -0.97 34.35
C LEU A 400 16.19 -0.78 35.59
N HIS A 401 16.05 -1.61 36.60
CA HIS A 401 16.79 -1.46 37.86
C HIS A 401 18.28 -1.77 37.72
N ASN A 402 18.69 -2.51 36.69
CA ASN A 402 20.10 -2.74 36.37
C ASN A 402 20.72 -1.65 35.48
N SER A 403 19.92 -0.76 34.93
CA SER A 403 20.44 0.31 34.04
C SER A 403 21.25 1.33 34.85
N LEU A 404 22.50 1.56 34.47
CA LEU A 404 23.35 2.61 35.05
C LEU A 404 22.88 4.00 34.66
N MET A 405 22.05 4.15 33.63
CA MET A 405 21.53 5.44 33.18
C MET A 405 20.49 6.02 34.13
N LEU A 406 19.95 5.21 35.04
CA LEU A 406 19.14 5.68 36.16
C LEU A 406 19.88 6.65 37.06
N VAL A 407 21.22 6.67 37.07
CA VAL A 407 22.02 7.64 37.80
C VAL A 407 21.65 9.08 37.49
N THR A 408 21.05 9.34 36.31
CA THR A 408 20.55 10.66 35.90
C THR A 408 19.52 11.21 36.89
N ALA A 409 18.74 10.36 37.57
CA ALA A 409 17.81 10.77 38.64
C ALA A 409 18.51 11.43 39.83
N LEU A 410 19.78 11.12 40.05
CA LEU A 410 20.57 11.68 41.14
C LEU A 410 21.17 13.05 40.82
N ASN A 411 21.21 13.47 39.55
CA ASN A 411 21.81 14.74 39.14
C ASN A 411 21.33 15.96 39.95
N PRO A 412 20.06 16.12 40.31
CA PRO A 412 19.58 17.24 41.11
C PRO A 412 20.14 17.25 42.54
N TYR A 413 20.57 16.09 43.04
CA TYR A 413 20.97 15.93 44.44
C TYR A 413 22.48 15.89 44.65
N ILE A 414 23.22 15.28 43.72
CA ILE A 414 24.67 15.08 43.85
C ILE A 414 25.48 15.76 42.75
N GLY A 415 24.82 16.31 41.74
CA GLY A 415 25.45 16.95 40.57
C GLY A 415 25.96 15.93 39.52
N TYR A 416 26.11 16.39 38.31
CA TYR A 416 26.48 15.58 37.15
C TYR A 416 27.79 14.78 37.31
N GLU A 417 28.85 15.47 37.84
CA GLU A 417 30.18 14.84 38.01
C GLU A 417 30.15 13.68 39.00
N ASN A 418 29.44 13.85 40.11
CA ASN A 418 29.33 12.79 41.14
C ASN A 418 28.42 11.65 40.66
N ALA A 419 27.35 11.95 39.90
CA ALA A 419 26.55 10.95 39.23
C ALA A 419 27.39 10.14 38.23
N ALA A 420 28.24 10.79 37.44
CA ALA A 420 29.15 10.11 36.53
C ALA A 420 30.16 9.22 37.27
N LYS A 421 30.69 9.69 38.42
CA LYS A 421 31.58 8.85 39.27
C LYS A 421 30.84 7.63 39.83
N THR A 422 29.59 7.81 40.26
CA THR A 422 28.72 6.73 40.76
C THR A 422 28.51 5.66 39.69
N ALA A 423 28.08 6.05 38.49
CA ALA A 423 27.86 5.13 37.37
C ALA A 423 29.15 4.38 36.97
N LYS A 424 30.29 5.08 36.87
CA LYS A 424 31.59 4.47 36.56
C LYS A 424 32.04 3.45 37.62
N LYS A 425 31.84 3.76 38.91
CA LYS A 425 32.12 2.84 39.98
C LYS A 425 31.24 1.61 39.96
N ALA A 426 29.92 1.84 39.82
CA ALA A 426 28.93 0.77 39.71
C ALA A 426 29.30 -0.21 38.58
N TYR A 427 29.62 0.33 37.38
CA TYR A 427 30.03 -0.46 36.23
C TYR A 427 31.33 -1.25 36.48
N LYS A 428 32.38 -0.59 36.96
CA LYS A 428 33.69 -1.17 37.14
C LYS A 428 33.70 -2.29 38.21
N GLU A 429 32.95 -2.11 39.28
CA GLU A 429 32.90 -3.01 40.42
C GLU A 429 31.73 -4.01 40.35
N ASN A 430 30.87 -3.90 39.32
CA ASN A 430 29.67 -4.68 39.13
C ASN A 430 28.75 -4.67 40.37
N ILE A 431 28.51 -3.49 40.90
CA ILE A 431 27.64 -3.23 42.07
C ILE A 431 26.50 -2.30 41.66
N SER A 432 25.46 -2.20 42.51
CA SER A 432 24.31 -1.32 42.26
C SER A 432 24.70 0.17 42.32
N LEU A 433 23.91 1.04 41.71
CA LEU A 433 24.05 2.49 41.82
C LEU A 433 23.95 2.95 43.27
N LYS A 434 23.11 2.32 44.10
CA LYS A 434 22.99 2.61 45.52
C LYS A 434 24.28 2.31 46.26
N GLU A 435 24.83 1.09 46.13
CA GLU A 435 26.09 0.72 46.74
C GLU A 435 27.26 1.62 46.33
N ALA A 436 27.32 1.94 45.04
CA ALA A 436 28.35 2.86 44.53
C ALA A 436 28.23 4.26 45.11
N CYS A 437 27.01 4.82 45.13
CA CYS A 437 26.71 6.18 45.62
C CYS A 437 27.04 6.31 47.13
N VAL A 438 26.60 5.32 47.94
CA VAL A 438 26.85 5.29 49.36
C VAL A 438 28.33 5.12 49.64
N SER A 439 29.02 4.21 48.96
CA SER A 439 30.48 3.98 49.17
C SER A 439 31.32 5.19 48.75
N LEU A 440 30.85 6.04 47.86
CA LEU A 440 31.51 7.28 47.49
C LEU A 440 31.17 8.43 48.47
N GLY A 441 30.29 8.21 49.44
CA GLY A 441 29.86 9.18 50.43
C GLY A 441 28.99 10.34 49.87
N PHE A 442 28.34 10.15 48.71
CA PHE A 442 27.51 11.18 48.10
C PHE A 442 26.11 11.27 48.70
N LEU A 443 25.53 10.12 49.11
CA LEU A 443 24.27 10.03 49.83
C LEU A 443 24.33 8.91 50.86
N THR A 444 23.48 8.98 51.90
CA THR A 444 23.22 7.82 52.77
C THR A 444 22.28 6.85 52.07
N ALA A 445 22.19 5.61 52.54
CA ALA A 445 21.31 4.60 51.98
C ALA A 445 19.83 5.03 52.04
N GLU A 446 19.42 5.64 53.18
CA GLU A 446 18.07 6.15 53.40
C GLU A 446 17.77 7.30 52.46
N ARG A 447 18.71 8.24 52.31
CA ARG A 447 18.51 9.38 51.40
C ARG A 447 18.49 8.97 49.95
N PHE A 448 19.29 7.95 49.56
CA PHE A 448 19.20 7.38 48.21
C PHE A 448 17.79 6.83 47.91
N ASP A 449 17.22 6.03 48.82
CA ASP A 449 15.89 5.46 48.65
C ASP A 449 14.77 6.53 48.62
N GLU A 450 14.94 7.65 49.33
CA GLU A 450 14.01 8.77 49.28
C GLU A 450 13.99 9.55 47.96
N VAL A 451 15.07 9.55 47.22
CA VAL A 451 15.21 10.41 46.03
C VAL A 451 15.30 9.64 44.71
N PHE A 452 15.53 8.31 44.79
CA PHE A 452 15.75 7.49 43.62
C PHE A 452 14.45 6.79 43.18
N HIS A 453 13.70 7.47 42.34
CA HIS A 453 12.42 7.01 41.81
C HIS A 453 12.41 7.03 40.29
N PRO A 454 12.83 5.94 39.61
CA PRO A 454 12.86 5.87 38.16
C PRO A 454 11.51 6.18 37.47
N GLU A 455 10.42 5.85 38.13
CA GLU A 455 9.05 6.14 37.68
C GLU A 455 8.73 7.64 37.56
N ASN A 456 9.46 8.50 38.25
CA ASN A 456 9.32 9.95 38.18
C ASN A 456 10.16 10.60 37.07
N MET A 457 10.87 9.77 36.29
CA MET A 457 11.73 10.25 35.18
C MET A 457 11.01 10.25 33.82
N ILE A 458 9.76 9.78 33.76
CA ILE A 458 8.94 9.64 32.54
C ILE A 458 7.89 10.74 32.43
#